data_50e63bcb1e3ad448353b194ba5e57bd0
#
_entry.id   50e63bcb1e3ad448353b194ba5e57bd0
#
_cell.length_a   1.000
_cell.length_b   1.000
_cell.length_c   1.000
_cell.angle_alpha   90.00
_cell.angle_beta   90.00
_cell.angle_gamma   90.00
#
_symmetry.space_group_name_H-M   'P 1'
#
loop_
_entity.id
_entity.type
_entity.pdbx_description
1 polymer ?
#
loop_
_entity_poly.entity_id
_entity_poly.type
_entity_poly.pdbx_seq_one_letter_code
_entity_poly.pdbx_strand_id
1 'polypeptide(L)'
;MDESEFRVKRSSPTSIAHQPLALVNARLIDPAHLRETMGGVLVVDGLIRDFGAAIMPANLPAHARIIDCGGDCVAPGLIDMWAFIGEPGAEHRETIATATLAAAAGGITTIVARPDTNPPVDEAAVVDFLLRRARDTGRVRLLPLAALTAGLDGAEIAEIGLLQLAGAVAFSDGARAIRNARVMRRVLQYARDFDALVIHYAEDRDLAGEGVMNEGEFASRLGLAGIAREAEAIMLDRDIRLVNLTGARYHAALVTTALSLDIIAKAKADGLAVTCATSINHLTLNENDIGDYRTFLKLAPPLRHEDERRALVAALESGLIDAVVSDHNPQDVETKRLPFTEAEDGAIGLETMLSAGLRLVHSGEIPLARLIAAMTIRPAEILDLPQGRLKIGAPGDLIRFDPDEPFVVDPAKLHSRCKNTPFDEARMEGKVKLTMVAGGIVYEAE
;
A
#
# COMPACT_ATOMS: atom_id res chain seq x y z
N MET A 1 5.61 36.12 8.55
CA MET A 1 4.94 35.43 7.43
C MET A 1 3.97 34.47 8.08
N ASP A 2 2.71 34.52 7.70
CA ASP A 2 1.61 33.82 8.37
C ASP A 2 1.68 32.33 8.00
N GLU A 3 1.72 31.47 9.03
CA GLU A 3 1.75 29.99 8.88
C GLU A 3 0.50 29.42 8.17
N SER A 4 -0.50 30.25 7.92
CA SER A 4 -1.77 29.85 7.26
C SER A 4 -1.68 29.71 5.74
N GLU A 5 -0.65 30.25 5.09
CA GLU A 5 -0.51 30.27 3.61
C GLU A 5 0.07 28.98 3.01
N PHE A 6 0.63 28.06 3.80
CA PHE A 6 1.25 26.83 3.29
C PHE A 6 0.33 25.61 3.23
N ARG A 7 -0.96 25.75 3.57
CA ARG A 7 -1.91 24.65 3.31
C ARG A 7 -2.27 24.62 1.83
N VAL A 8 -1.65 23.67 1.10
CA VAL A 8 -2.03 23.31 -0.26
C VAL A 8 -3.55 23.14 -0.32
N LYS A 9 -4.24 24.00 -1.07
CA LYS A 9 -5.63 23.77 -1.46
C LYS A 9 -5.67 22.54 -2.36
N ARG A 10 -5.84 21.36 -1.75
CA ARG A 10 -6.11 20.13 -2.49
C ARG A 10 -7.41 20.37 -3.24
N SER A 11 -7.34 20.50 -4.57
CA SER A 11 -8.52 20.65 -5.43
C SER A 11 -9.42 19.44 -5.24
N SER A 12 -10.55 19.64 -4.56
CA SER A 12 -11.62 18.63 -4.58
C SER A 12 -12.05 18.43 -6.02
N PRO A 13 -12.26 17.19 -6.48
CA PRO A 13 -12.84 16.95 -7.79
C PRO A 13 -14.16 17.72 -7.85
N THR A 14 -14.39 18.42 -8.96
CA THR A 14 -15.64 19.15 -9.25
C THR A 14 -16.81 18.25 -8.89
N SER A 15 -17.65 18.68 -7.95
CA SER A 15 -18.81 17.91 -7.49
C SER A 15 -19.80 17.77 -8.65
N ILE A 16 -19.75 16.65 -9.35
CA ILE A 16 -20.90 16.18 -10.08
C ILE A 16 -21.89 15.78 -8.99
N ALA A 17 -23.06 16.42 -8.93
CA ALA A 17 -24.11 16.05 -7.99
C ALA A 17 -24.50 14.58 -8.27
N HIS A 18 -23.94 13.67 -7.49
CA HIS A 18 -24.27 12.26 -7.59
C HIS A 18 -25.60 12.00 -6.90
N GLN A 19 -26.44 11.17 -7.50
CA GLN A 19 -27.64 10.66 -6.85
C GLN A 19 -27.23 10.05 -5.50
N PRO A 20 -27.93 10.39 -4.38
CA PRO A 20 -27.64 9.75 -3.09
C PRO A 20 -27.62 8.23 -3.22
N LEU A 21 -26.63 7.59 -2.61
CA LEU A 21 -26.45 6.14 -2.66
C LEU A 21 -26.40 5.60 -1.25
N ALA A 22 -27.16 4.54 -0.97
CA ALA A 22 -27.18 3.85 0.31
C ALA A 22 -26.81 2.39 0.13
N LEU A 23 -25.84 1.93 0.92
CA LEU A 23 -25.55 0.53 1.16
C LEU A 23 -26.30 0.13 2.42
N VAL A 24 -27.19 -0.87 2.34
CA VAL A 24 -28.03 -1.34 3.47
C VAL A 24 -27.81 -2.81 3.76
N ASN A 25 -28.24 -3.27 4.93
CA ASN A 25 -28.09 -4.66 5.37
C ASN A 25 -26.63 -5.15 5.31
N ALA A 26 -25.70 -4.31 5.74
CA ALA A 26 -24.26 -4.56 5.70
C ALA A 26 -23.69 -4.85 7.09
N ARG A 27 -22.65 -5.65 7.13
CA ARG A 27 -21.71 -5.75 8.26
C ARG A 27 -20.67 -4.63 8.10
N LEU A 28 -20.85 -3.53 8.82
CA LEU A 28 -19.98 -2.37 8.78
C LEU A 28 -18.71 -2.65 9.57
N ILE A 29 -17.55 -2.49 8.93
CA ILE A 29 -16.25 -2.60 9.58
C ILE A 29 -15.75 -1.18 9.91
N ASP A 30 -15.70 -0.85 11.20
CA ASP A 30 -15.19 0.43 11.70
C ASP A 30 -13.72 0.29 12.13
N PRO A 31 -12.76 0.67 11.28
CA PRO A 31 -11.35 0.48 11.58
C PRO A 31 -10.82 1.43 12.66
N ALA A 32 -11.50 2.55 12.92
CA ALA A 32 -11.08 3.50 13.94
C ALA A 32 -11.33 2.96 15.36
N HIS A 33 -12.37 2.16 15.54
CA HIS A 33 -12.74 1.58 16.83
C HIS A 33 -12.55 0.07 16.88
N LEU A 34 -11.99 -0.53 15.83
CA LEU A 34 -11.74 -1.97 15.69
C LEU A 34 -12.99 -2.81 16.00
N ARG A 35 -14.14 -2.43 15.45
CA ARG A 35 -15.42 -3.07 15.71
C ARG A 35 -16.22 -3.35 14.44
N GLU A 36 -17.15 -4.27 14.56
CA GLU A 36 -18.10 -4.64 13.51
C GLU A 36 -19.52 -4.41 14.01
N THR A 37 -20.38 -3.85 13.17
CA THR A 37 -21.78 -3.58 13.51
C THR A 37 -22.69 -3.79 12.30
N MET A 38 -23.92 -4.28 12.51
CA MET A 38 -24.90 -4.33 11.43
C MET A 38 -25.52 -2.95 11.20
N GLY A 39 -25.72 -2.61 9.91
CA GLY A 39 -26.27 -1.32 9.53
C GLY A 39 -26.17 -1.02 8.05
N GLY A 40 -26.06 0.27 7.74
CA GLY A 40 -25.85 0.77 6.39
C GLY A 40 -25.02 2.04 6.36
N VAL A 41 -24.71 2.52 5.16
CA VAL A 41 -24.01 3.79 4.93
C VAL A 41 -24.77 4.58 3.87
N LEU A 42 -25.04 5.85 4.14
CA LEU A 42 -25.62 6.80 3.19
C LEU A 42 -24.54 7.77 2.69
N VAL A 43 -24.33 7.81 1.38
CA VAL A 43 -23.42 8.74 0.72
C VAL A 43 -24.22 9.75 -0.08
N VAL A 44 -23.93 11.03 0.13
CA VAL A 44 -24.55 12.17 -0.57
C VAL A 44 -23.44 13.14 -0.99
N ASP A 45 -23.46 13.58 -2.23
CA ASP A 45 -22.47 14.50 -2.80
C ASP A 45 -21.01 14.05 -2.57
N GLY A 46 -20.79 12.75 -2.69
CA GLY A 46 -19.45 12.15 -2.57
C GLY A 46 -18.95 11.97 -1.13
N LEU A 47 -19.73 12.34 -0.13
CA LEU A 47 -19.37 12.26 1.29
C LEU A 47 -20.27 11.30 2.06
N ILE A 48 -19.76 10.65 3.08
CA ILE A 48 -20.55 9.87 4.03
C ILE A 48 -21.44 10.85 4.80
N ARG A 49 -22.75 10.75 4.60
CA ARG A 49 -23.75 11.59 5.27
C ARG A 49 -24.18 11.02 6.60
N ASP A 50 -24.32 9.70 6.66
CA ASP A 50 -24.70 8.99 7.88
C ASP A 50 -24.35 7.50 7.74
N PHE A 51 -24.21 6.76 8.85
CA PHE A 51 -23.98 5.33 8.85
C PHE A 51 -24.43 4.68 10.16
N GLY A 52 -24.69 3.38 10.13
CA GLY A 52 -25.10 2.57 11.29
C GLY A 52 -26.49 1.98 11.12
N ALA A 53 -27.07 1.49 12.23
CA ALA A 53 -28.31 0.73 12.23
C ALA A 53 -29.56 1.53 11.76
N ALA A 54 -29.52 2.86 11.83
CA ALA A 54 -30.61 3.72 11.38
C ALA A 54 -30.72 3.82 9.83
N ILE A 55 -29.67 3.42 9.11
CA ILE A 55 -29.65 3.43 7.65
C ILE A 55 -30.33 2.16 7.13
N MET A 56 -31.64 2.28 6.90
CA MET A 56 -32.50 1.23 6.36
C MET A 56 -33.44 1.81 5.30
N PRO A 57 -33.98 1.02 4.37
CA PRO A 57 -34.77 1.50 3.24
C PRO A 57 -35.87 2.48 3.57
N ALA A 58 -36.56 2.30 4.71
CA ALA A 58 -37.65 3.15 5.16
C ALA A 58 -37.20 4.58 5.57
N ASN A 59 -35.94 4.80 5.89
CA ASN A 59 -35.39 6.05 6.41
C ASN A 59 -34.55 6.84 5.39
N LEU A 60 -34.51 6.37 4.13
CA LEU A 60 -33.66 6.96 3.10
C LEU A 60 -34.40 8.03 2.28
N PRO A 61 -33.68 8.99 1.67
CA PRO A 61 -34.28 9.92 0.69
C PRO A 61 -34.97 9.16 -0.43
N ALA A 62 -36.16 9.62 -0.85
CA ALA A 62 -37.00 8.92 -1.84
C ALA A 62 -36.32 8.69 -3.21
N HIS A 63 -35.28 9.47 -3.53
CA HIS A 63 -34.51 9.36 -4.78
C HIS A 63 -33.14 8.70 -4.60
N ALA A 64 -32.85 8.12 -3.43
CA ALA A 64 -31.61 7.41 -3.21
C ALA A 64 -31.56 6.09 -4.00
N ARG A 65 -30.41 5.81 -4.63
CA ARG A 65 -30.10 4.46 -5.12
C ARG A 65 -29.79 3.58 -3.92
N ILE A 66 -30.51 2.47 -3.79
CA ILE A 66 -30.34 1.53 -2.68
C ILE A 66 -29.67 0.27 -3.21
N ILE A 67 -28.60 -0.15 -2.54
CA ILE A 67 -27.92 -1.42 -2.76
C ILE A 67 -28.05 -2.23 -1.47
N ASP A 68 -28.73 -3.36 -1.56
CA ASP A 68 -28.80 -4.33 -0.47
C ASP A 68 -27.53 -5.18 -0.45
N CYS A 69 -26.82 -5.15 0.66
CA CYS A 69 -25.57 -5.88 0.82
C CYS A 69 -25.78 -7.35 1.23
N GLY A 70 -26.99 -7.71 1.70
CA GLY A 70 -27.29 -9.11 2.05
C GLY A 70 -26.43 -9.68 3.18
N GLY A 71 -25.82 -8.84 4.00
CA GLY A 71 -24.90 -9.25 5.07
C GLY A 71 -23.41 -9.16 4.71
N ASP A 72 -23.07 -8.81 3.47
CA ASP A 72 -21.67 -8.57 3.08
C ASP A 72 -21.02 -7.48 3.95
N CYS A 73 -19.71 -7.51 4.03
CA CYS A 73 -18.93 -6.49 4.71
C CYS A 73 -18.90 -5.20 3.89
N VAL A 74 -19.05 -4.07 4.58
CA VAL A 74 -18.78 -2.74 4.05
C VAL A 74 -17.70 -2.08 4.92
N ALA A 75 -16.62 -1.64 4.27
CA ALA A 75 -15.49 -1.00 4.91
C ALA A 75 -15.12 0.29 4.15
N PRO A 76 -14.31 1.19 4.75
CA PRO A 76 -13.63 2.22 3.97
C PRO A 76 -12.80 1.58 2.86
N GLY A 77 -12.67 2.28 1.75
CA GLY A 77 -11.80 1.84 0.65
C GLY A 77 -10.34 1.71 1.09
N LEU A 78 -9.68 0.68 0.59
CA LEU A 78 -8.30 0.38 0.94
C LEU A 78 -7.34 1.44 0.37
N ILE A 79 -6.23 1.64 1.05
CA ILE A 79 -5.15 2.56 0.67
C ILE A 79 -3.85 1.76 0.59
N ASP A 80 -3.28 1.68 -0.59
CA ASP A 80 -1.98 1.05 -0.80
C ASP A 80 -0.88 2.10 -0.88
N MET A 81 0.06 2.06 0.05
CA MET A 81 1.12 3.07 0.19
C MET A 81 2.37 2.77 -0.66
N TRP A 82 2.45 1.62 -1.33
CA TRP A 82 3.67 1.18 -1.98
C TRP A 82 3.40 0.35 -3.23
N ALA A 83 3.11 1.04 -4.36
CA ALA A 83 2.86 0.39 -5.64
C ALA A 83 3.70 0.99 -6.77
N PHE A 84 4.32 0.15 -7.58
CA PHE A 84 4.97 0.56 -8.83
C PHE A 84 3.94 0.53 -9.97
N ILE A 85 3.79 1.65 -10.68
CA ILE A 85 2.75 1.81 -11.70
C ILE A 85 3.30 1.72 -13.14
N GLY A 86 4.62 1.83 -13.32
CA GLY A 86 5.25 1.70 -14.63
C GLY A 86 5.13 2.90 -15.56
N GLU A 87 4.18 3.78 -15.38
CA GLU A 87 3.98 4.99 -16.18
C GLU A 87 4.45 6.23 -15.39
N PRO A 88 5.37 7.05 -15.96
CA PRO A 88 5.95 6.96 -17.29
C PRO A 88 7.12 5.98 -17.41
N GLY A 89 7.34 5.49 -18.65
CA GLY A 89 8.58 4.85 -19.09
C GLY A 89 8.65 3.33 -19.01
N ALA A 90 7.70 2.68 -18.32
CA ALA A 90 7.58 1.23 -18.26
C ALA A 90 6.13 0.78 -18.49
N GLU A 91 5.41 1.42 -19.41
CA GLU A 91 4.01 1.16 -19.72
C GLU A 91 3.77 -0.25 -20.24
N HIS A 92 4.80 -0.91 -20.74
CA HIS A 92 4.74 -2.33 -21.13
C HIS A 92 4.50 -3.25 -19.91
N ARG A 93 4.95 -2.86 -18.72
CA ARG A 93 4.72 -3.57 -17.46
C ARG A 93 3.36 -3.23 -16.86
N GLU A 94 3.04 -1.93 -16.74
CA GLU A 94 1.79 -1.47 -16.18
C GLU A 94 1.51 -0.03 -16.60
N THR A 95 0.23 0.37 -16.69
CA THR A 95 -0.19 1.75 -16.93
C THR A 95 -1.05 2.27 -15.79
N ILE A 96 -1.22 3.57 -15.65
CA ILE A 96 -2.12 4.16 -14.65
C ILE A 96 -3.56 3.64 -14.85
N ALA A 97 -4.00 3.48 -16.10
CA ALA A 97 -5.35 2.98 -16.39
C ALA A 97 -5.54 1.54 -15.91
N THR A 98 -4.60 0.63 -16.21
CA THR A 98 -4.71 -0.80 -15.83
C THR A 98 -4.47 -1.00 -14.34
N ALA A 99 -3.48 -0.34 -13.74
CA ALA A 99 -3.22 -0.39 -12.30
C ALA A 99 -4.41 0.11 -11.48
N THR A 100 -5.01 1.24 -11.88
CA THR A 100 -6.16 1.79 -11.14
C THR A 100 -7.43 0.96 -11.31
N LEU A 101 -7.59 0.24 -12.43
CA LEU A 101 -8.65 -0.74 -12.61
C LEU A 101 -8.42 -1.99 -11.75
N ALA A 102 -7.19 -2.52 -11.72
CA ALA A 102 -6.78 -3.62 -10.84
C ALA A 102 -7.00 -3.25 -9.36
N ALA A 103 -6.62 -2.05 -8.96
CA ALA A 103 -6.85 -1.53 -7.61
C ALA A 103 -8.35 -1.48 -7.28
N ALA A 104 -9.18 -0.97 -8.19
CA ALA A 104 -10.62 -0.93 -8.01
C ALA A 104 -11.20 -2.34 -7.82
N ALA A 105 -10.76 -3.33 -8.61
CA ALA A 105 -11.17 -4.72 -8.47
C ALA A 105 -10.72 -5.36 -7.14
N GLY A 106 -9.57 -4.93 -6.61
CA GLY A 106 -9.06 -5.35 -5.30
C GLY A 106 -9.59 -4.54 -4.10
N GLY A 107 -10.51 -3.57 -4.31
CA GLY A 107 -11.07 -2.75 -3.24
C GLY A 107 -10.18 -1.57 -2.83
N ILE A 108 -9.11 -1.30 -3.55
CA ILE A 108 -8.20 -0.19 -3.27
C ILE A 108 -8.76 1.08 -3.92
N THR A 109 -9.01 2.10 -3.13
CA THR A 109 -9.56 3.39 -3.60
C THR A 109 -8.49 4.48 -3.71
N THR A 110 -7.32 4.23 -3.14
CA THR A 110 -6.17 5.15 -3.21
C THR A 110 -4.88 4.36 -3.35
N ILE A 111 -4.11 4.68 -4.38
CA ILE A 111 -2.75 4.15 -4.61
C ILE A 111 -1.76 5.28 -4.36
N VAL A 112 -0.68 4.97 -3.66
CA VAL A 112 0.50 5.83 -3.58
C VAL A 112 1.58 5.24 -4.49
N ALA A 113 1.83 5.95 -5.60
CA ALA A 113 2.72 5.48 -6.67
C ALA A 113 4.18 5.78 -6.34
N ARG A 114 5.03 4.76 -6.45
CA ARG A 114 6.49 4.87 -6.26
C ARG A 114 7.13 5.80 -7.30
N PRO A 115 8.24 6.48 -6.95
CA PRO A 115 8.86 7.47 -7.81
C PRO A 115 9.87 6.89 -8.83
N ASP A 116 10.16 5.60 -8.75
CA ASP A 116 11.18 4.92 -9.57
C ASP A 116 10.69 4.57 -10.97
N THR A 117 10.08 5.55 -11.63
CA THR A 117 9.67 5.56 -13.03
C THR A 117 10.81 6.02 -13.95
N ASN A 118 10.58 6.15 -15.26
CA ASN A 118 11.54 6.69 -16.22
C ASN A 118 10.88 7.74 -17.15
N PRO A 119 11.14 9.06 -16.96
CA PRO A 119 12.03 9.61 -15.93
C PRO A 119 11.52 9.37 -14.49
N PRO A 120 12.40 9.46 -13.47
CA PRO A 120 11.99 9.40 -12.07
C PRO A 120 11.13 10.61 -11.68
N VAL A 121 10.39 10.49 -10.58
CA VAL A 121 9.53 11.59 -10.09
C VAL A 121 10.37 12.52 -9.21
N ASP A 122 11.36 13.18 -9.78
CA ASP A 122 12.28 14.10 -9.10
C ASP A 122 12.11 15.57 -9.54
N GLU A 123 11.20 15.83 -10.49
CA GLU A 123 10.83 17.15 -10.96
C GLU A 123 9.32 17.41 -10.82
N ALA A 124 8.93 18.66 -10.54
CA ALA A 124 7.53 19.08 -10.42
C ALA A 124 6.71 18.78 -11.68
N ALA A 125 7.31 18.82 -12.86
CA ALA A 125 6.66 18.50 -14.13
C ALA A 125 6.23 17.04 -14.22
N VAL A 126 6.99 16.10 -13.65
CA VAL A 126 6.64 14.67 -13.62
C VAL A 126 5.52 14.42 -12.60
N VAL A 127 5.55 15.10 -11.44
CA VAL A 127 4.43 15.06 -10.47
C VAL A 127 3.13 15.52 -11.14
N ASP A 128 3.14 16.66 -11.82
CA ASP A 128 1.98 17.21 -12.52
C ASP A 128 1.50 16.30 -13.66
N PHE A 129 2.43 15.67 -14.39
CA PHE A 129 2.10 14.65 -15.40
C PHE A 129 1.31 13.50 -14.80
N LEU A 130 1.79 12.91 -13.69
CA LEU A 130 1.13 11.78 -13.01
C LEU A 130 -0.27 12.17 -12.53
N LEU A 131 -0.42 13.34 -11.89
CA LEU A 131 -1.71 13.81 -11.38
C LEU A 131 -2.71 14.06 -12.51
N ARG A 132 -2.27 14.66 -13.63
CA ARG A 132 -3.14 14.85 -14.80
C ARG A 132 -3.52 13.52 -15.43
N ARG A 133 -2.54 12.63 -15.63
CA ARG A 133 -2.78 11.33 -16.24
C ARG A 133 -3.74 10.48 -15.40
N ALA A 134 -3.54 10.49 -14.06
CA ALA A 134 -4.44 9.81 -13.11
C ALA A 134 -5.88 10.37 -13.17
N ARG A 135 -6.03 11.69 -13.25
CA ARG A 135 -7.35 12.32 -13.40
C ARG A 135 -8.05 11.92 -14.70
N ASP A 136 -7.30 11.83 -15.80
CA ASP A 136 -7.85 11.63 -17.13
C ASP A 136 -8.15 10.14 -17.42
N THR A 137 -7.41 9.20 -16.83
CA THR A 137 -7.52 7.76 -17.13
C THR A 137 -7.73 6.85 -15.93
N GLY A 138 -7.50 7.35 -14.71
CA GLY A 138 -7.58 6.56 -13.50
C GLY A 138 -9.02 6.25 -13.05
N ARG A 139 -9.20 5.09 -12.44
CA ARG A 139 -10.46 4.68 -11.80
C ARG A 139 -10.49 5.02 -10.32
N VAL A 140 -9.34 4.97 -9.66
CA VAL A 140 -9.17 5.29 -8.24
C VAL A 140 -8.18 6.45 -8.09
N ARG A 141 -8.02 6.96 -6.87
CA ARG A 141 -7.06 8.02 -6.60
C ARG A 141 -5.64 7.50 -6.77
N LEU A 142 -4.80 8.27 -7.43
CA LEU A 142 -3.37 8.04 -7.49
C LEU A 142 -2.67 9.26 -6.90
N LEU A 143 -1.84 9.03 -5.90
CA LEU A 143 -1.04 10.02 -5.21
C LEU A 143 0.44 9.73 -5.47
N PRO A 144 1.23 10.66 -6.02
CA PRO A 144 2.63 10.40 -6.31
C PRO A 144 3.50 10.49 -5.05
N LEU A 145 4.42 9.55 -4.88
CA LEU A 145 5.67 9.80 -4.16
C LEU A 145 6.61 10.55 -5.07
N ALA A 146 7.41 11.43 -4.49
CA ALA A 146 8.51 12.06 -5.21
C ALA A 146 9.87 11.62 -4.64
N ALA A 147 10.93 11.86 -5.41
CA ALA A 147 12.28 11.46 -5.08
C ALA A 147 12.81 12.18 -3.83
N LEU A 148 13.61 11.46 -3.03
CA LEU A 148 14.47 12.03 -1.99
C LEU A 148 15.75 12.60 -2.57
N THR A 149 16.27 11.94 -3.61
CA THR A 149 17.50 12.36 -4.31
C THR A 149 17.27 12.50 -5.81
N ALA A 150 17.95 13.45 -6.43
CA ALA A 150 17.88 13.67 -7.87
C ALA A 150 18.28 12.40 -8.63
N GLY A 151 17.51 12.00 -9.63
CA GLY A 151 17.74 10.76 -10.38
C GLY A 151 17.66 9.48 -9.55
N LEU A 152 17.25 9.52 -8.28
CA LEU A 152 17.25 8.39 -7.34
C LEU A 152 18.65 7.77 -7.16
N ASP A 153 19.69 8.59 -7.22
CA ASP A 153 21.08 8.13 -7.20
C ASP A 153 21.73 8.09 -5.80
N GLY A 154 21.02 8.62 -4.78
CA GLY A 154 21.49 8.66 -3.39
C GLY A 154 22.60 9.67 -3.13
N ALA A 155 22.84 10.65 -4.04
CA ALA A 155 23.93 11.62 -3.95
C ALA A 155 23.46 13.05 -3.69
N GLU A 156 22.66 13.63 -4.57
CA GLU A 156 22.14 14.99 -4.46
C GLU A 156 20.68 14.98 -3.99
N ILE A 157 20.32 15.87 -3.07
CA ILE A 157 18.96 15.96 -2.53
C ILE A 157 18.03 16.59 -3.59
N ALA A 158 16.85 16.01 -3.77
CA ALA A 158 15.80 16.59 -4.61
C ALA A 158 15.15 17.82 -3.94
N GLU A 159 14.46 18.63 -4.72
CA GLU A 159 13.80 19.85 -4.25
C GLU A 159 12.46 19.54 -3.56
N ILE A 160 12.53 18.92 -2.35
CA ILE A 160 11.38 18.42 -1.58
C ILE A 160 10.26 19.46 -1.49
N GLY A 161 10.57 20.73 -1.18
CA GLY A 161 9.55 21.77 -1.06
C GLY A 161 8.80 22.04 -2.36
N LEU A 162 9.47 22.06 -3.51
CA LEU A 162 8.84 22.26 -4.82
C LEU A 162 8.01 21.05 -5.23
N LEU A 163 8.50 19.85 -4.96
CA LEU A 163 7.80 18.60 -5.26
C LEU A 163 6.53 18.45 -4.39
N GLN A 164 6.59 18.86 -3.12
CA GLN A 164 5.42 18.89 -2.24
C GLN A 164 4.37 19.91 -2.73
N LEU A 165 4.80 21.09 -3.15
CA LEU A 165 3.91 22.10 -3.75
C LEU A 165 3.27 21.61 -5.06
N ALA A 166 3.97 20.80 -5.84
CA ALA A 166 3.44 20.17 -7.04
C ALA A 166 2.39 19.06 -6.73
N GLY A 167 2.33 18.55 -5.50
CA GLY A 167 1.33 17.60 -5.07
C GLY A 167 1.86 16.22 -4.64
N ALA A 168 3.17 16.05 -4.49
CA ALA A 168 3.74 14.84 -3.88
C ALA A 168 3.27 14.72 -2.43
N VAL A 169 2.86 13.50 -2.01
CA VAL A 169 2.29 13.26 -0.67
C VAL A 169 3.33 12.78 0.34
N ALA A 170 4.42 12.19 -0.13
CA ALA A 170 5.58 11.78 0.65
C ALA A 170 6.78 11.59 -0.30
N PHE A 171 7.94 11.22 0.25
CA PHE A 171 9.21 11.20 -0.50
C PHE A 171 9.95 9.88 -0.31
N SER A 172 10.48 9.33 -1.40
CA SER A 172 11.18 8.06 -1.43
C SER A 172 12.12 7.98 -2.63
N ASP A 173 13.15 7.14 -2.56
CA ASP A 173 13.91 6.73 -3.75
C ASP A 173 13.44 5.36 -4.29
N GLY A 174 12.16 5.00 -4.01
CA GLY A 174 11.59 3.72 -4.43
C GLY A 174 12.31 2.54 -3.80
N ALA A 175 12.57 1.49 -4.57
CA ALA A 175 13.28 0.29 -4.11
C ALA A 175 14.82 0.50 -4.02
N ARG A 176 15.27 1.72 -3.83
CA ARG A 176 16.69 2.07 -3.69
C ARG A 176 16.98 2.67 -2.33
N ALA A 177 17.92 2.08 -1.60
CA ALA A 177 18.36 2.63 -0.33
C ALA A 177 19.37 3.76 -0.54
N ILE A 178 19.24 4.86 0.23
CA ILE A 178 20.27 5.90 0.32
C ILE A 178 21.42 5.35 1.17
N ARG A 179 22.51 4.90 0.51
CA ARG A 179 23.66 4.24 1.17
C ARG A 179 24.47 5.18 2.04
N ASN A 180 24.64 6.44 1.61
CA ASN A 180 25.47 7.41 2.29
C ASN A 180 24.72 8.03 3.48
N ALA A 181 25.16 7.72 4.71
CA ALA A 181 24.57 8.25 5.94
C ALA A 181 24.58 9.79 6.03
N ARG A 182 25.56 10.47 5.41
CA ARG A 182 25.63 11.94 5.39
C ARG A 182 24.52 12.50 4.47
N VAL A 183 24.26 11.87 3.32
CA VAL A 183 23.17 12.24 2.43
C VAL A 183 21.84 12.00 3.12
N MET A 184 21.62 10.82 3.69
CA MET A 184 20.39 10.49 4.44
C MET A 184 20.12 11.48 5.57
N ARG A 185 21.14 11.84 6.37
CA ARG A 185 20.99 12.87 7.40
C ARG A 185 20.53 14.21 6.83
N ARG A 186 21.10 14.65 5.71
CA ARG A 186 20.72 15.92 5.08
C ARG A 186 19.30 15.87 4.51
N VAL A 187 18.92 14.74 3.91
CA VAL A 187 17.55 14.49 3.44
C VAL A 187 16.55 14.63 4.60
N LEU A 188 16.80 13.93 5.72
CA LEU A 188 15.95 14.00 6.90
C LEU A 188 15.87 15.42 7.50
N GLN A 189 16.99 16.14 7.56
CA GLN A 189 17.00 17.53 8.05
C GLN A 189 16.15 18.44 7.13
N TYR A 190 16.29 18.30 5.81
CA TYR A 190 15.56 19.11 4.85
C TYR A 190 14.06 18.73 4.83
N ALA A 191 13.72 17.46 4.85
CA ALA A 191 12.35 16.97 4.90
C ALA A 191 11.60 17.48 6.15
N ARG A 192 12.27 17.48 7.31
CA ARG A 192 11.69 17.99 8.57
C ARG A 192 11.20 19.44 8.44
N ASP A 193 11.94 20.30 7.74
CA ASP A 193 11.60 21.73 7.62
C ASP A 193 10.29 21.96 6.83
N PHE A 194 9.82 20.93 6.09
CA PHE A 194 8.54 20.91 5.35
C PHE A 194 7.49 19.98 5.99
N ASP A 195 7.76 19.40 7.17
CA ASP A 195 6.96 18.32 7.76
C ASP A 195 6.73 17.14 6.78
N ALA A 196 7.64 16.95 5.85
CA ALA A 196 7.55 15.94 4.80
C ALA A 196 7.84 14.54 5.34
N LEU A 197 7.02 13.57 4.95
CA LEU A 197 7.23 12.16 5.30
C LEU A 197 8.30 11.55 4.41
N VAL A 198 9.34 11.00 5.00
CA VAL A 198 10.36 10.19 4.32
C VAL A 198 9.97 8.73 4.39
N ILE A 199 9.74 8.10 3.23
CA ILE A 199 9.48 6.66 3.10
C ILE A 199 10.74 6.01 2.53
N HIS A 200 11.37 5.13 3.28
CA HIS A 200 12.66 4.56 2.87
C HIS A 200 12.63 3.03 2.84
N TYR A 201 13.13 2.48 1.74
CA TYR A 201 13.42 1.06 1.58
C TYR A 201 14.80 0.78 2.20
N ALA A 202 14.80 0.16 3.38
CA ALA A 202 16.00 -0.04 4.17
C ALA A 202 16.67 -1.37 3.82
N GLU A 203 17.66 -1.35 2.94
CA GLU A 203 18.48 -2.52 2.59
C GLU A 203 19.93 -2.10 2.35
N ASP A 204 20.86 -2.74 3.05
CA ASP A 204 22.28 -2.60 2.78
C ASP A 204 22.66 -3.48 1.57
N ARG A 205 22.81 -2.81 0.41
CA ARG A 205 23.11 -3.50 -0.85
C ARG A 205 24.48 -4.13 -0.90
N ASP A 206 25.45 -3.65 -0.14
CA ASP A 206 26.78 -4.25 -0.09
C ASP A 206 26.72 -5.58 0.68
N LEU A 207 25.88 -5.65 1.72
CA LEU A 207 25.65 -6.89 2.47
C LEU A 207 24.68 -7.84 1.74
N ALA A 208 23.66 -7.32 1.05
CA ALA A 208 22.76 -8.13 0.23
C ALA A 208 23.50 -8.78 -0.95
N GLY A 209 24.50 -8.09 -1.51
CA GLY A 209 25.33 -8.59 -2.61
C GLY A 209 24.54 -9.02 -3.82
N GLU A 210 24.81 -10.21 -4.32
CA GLU A 210 24.10 -10.85 -5.42
C GLU A 210 23.07 -11.90 -4.94
N GLY A 211 22.62 -11.76 -3.68
CA GLY A 211 21.60 -12.62 -3.11
C GLY A 211 20.28 -12.50 -3.86
N VAL A 212 19.56 -13.61 -4.00
CA VAL A 212 18.30 -13.68 -4.75
C VAL A 212 17.15 -14.24 -3.92
N MET A 213 17.42 -14.67 -2.69
CA MET A 213 16.43 -15.16 -1.74
C MET A 213 16.94 -14.97 -0.31
N ASN A 214 16.14 -15.34 0.69
CA ASN A 214 16.57 -15.28 2.08
C ASN A 214 17.77 -16.19 2.35
N GLU A 215 18.78 -15.70 3.08
CA GLU A 215 19.92 -16.52 3.51
C GLU A 215 19.46 -17.57 4.54
N GLY A 216 19.82 -18.83 4.29
CA GLY A 216 19.43 -19.91 5.18
C GLY A 216 19.64 -21.31 4.58
N GLU A 217 19.11 -22.30 5.29
CA GLU A 217 19.22 -23.71 4.86
C GLU A 217 18.51 -23.94 3.52
N PHE A 218 17.37 -23.26 3.28
CA PHE A 218 16.59 -23.44 2.06
C PHE A 218 17.36 -22.90 0.83
N ALA A 219 17.99 -21.71 0.95
CA ALA A 219 18.84 -21.17 -0.11
C ALA A 219 20.03 -22.10 -0.42
N SER A 220 20.69 -22.60 0.62
CA SER A 220 21.81 -23.53 0.48
C SER A 220 21.39 -24.83 -0.22
N ARG A 221 20.21 -25.36 0.08
CA ARG A 221 19.64 -26.55 -0.56
C ARG A 221 19.36 -26.33 -2.05
N LEU A 222 18.87 -25.13 -2.40
CA LEU A 222 18.61 -24.76 -3.80
C LEU A 222 19.88 -24.31 -4.55
N GLY A 223 21.01 -24.15 -3.87
CA GLY A 223 22.24 -23.63 -4.47
C GLY A 223 22.15 -22.17 -4.88
N LEU A 224 21.32 -21.37 -4.20
CA LEU A 224 21.11 -19.96 -4.46
C LEU A 224 21.86 -19.08 -3.45
N ALA A 225 22.34 -17.92 -3.90
CA ALA A 225 22.92 -16.91 -3.01
C ALA A 225 21.83 -16.29 -2.13
N GLY A 226 22.10 -16.20 -0.83
CA GLY A 226 21.17 -15.66 0.15
C GLY A 226 21.41 -14.18 0.45
N ILE A 227 20.35 -13.48 0.88
CA ILE A 227 20.38 -12.12 1.43
C ILE A 227 20.20 -12.26 2.93
N ALA A 228 21.24 -11.86 3.69
CA ALA A 228 21.18 -11.86 5.14
C ALA A 228 20.10 -10.89 5.65
N ARG A 229 19.33 -11.30 6.65
CA ARG A 229 18.31 -10.43 7.27
C ARG A 229 18.90 -9.18 7.92
N GLU A 230 20.16 -9.24 8.29
CA GLU A 230 20.94 -8.12 8.81
C GLU A 230 21.09 -6.97 7.79
N ALA A 231 20.99 -7.24 6.49
CA ALA A 231 21.02 -6.20 5.45
C ALA A 231 19.87 -5.19 5.62
N GLU A 232 18.68 -5.65 6.01
CA GLU A 232 17.54 -4.79 6.36
C GLU A 232 17.78 -4.09 7.71
N ALA A 233 18.11 -4.85 8.75
CA ALA A 233 18.20 -4.35 10.12
C ALA A 233 19.31 -3.30 10.31
N ILE A 234 20.49 -3.50 9.72
CA ILE A 234 21.63 -2.56 9.83
C ILE A 234 21.27 -1.22 9.19
N MET A 235 20.66 -1.24 8.01
CA MET A 235 20.25 -0.02 7.32
C MET A 235 19.15 0.71 8.11
N LEU A 236 18.16 -0.02 8.61
CA LEU A 236 17.07 0.53 9.41
C LEU A 236 17.59 1.13 10.74
N ASP A 237 18.47 0.45 11.48
CA ASP A 237 19.05 0.97 12.74
C ASP A 237 19.83 2.27 12.48
N ARG A 238 20.61 2.33 11.40
CA ARG A 238 21.25 3.58 10.97
C ARG A 238 20.25 4.71 10.79
N ASP A 239 19.15 4.44 10.07
CA ASP A 239 18.14 5.45 9.77
C ASP A 239 17.44 5.93 11.04
N ILE A 240 17.06 5.03 11.94
CA ILE A 240 16.41 5.37 13.20
C ILE A 240 17.32 6.27 14.05
N ARG A 241 18.64 6.03 14.08
CA ARG A 241 19.59 6.91 14.75
C ARG A 241 19.62 8.31 14.13
N LEU A 242 19.51 8.39 12.80
CA LEU A 242 19.46 9.69 12.08
C LEU A 242 18.10 10.38 12.29
N VAL A 243 17.00 9.64 12.37
CA VAL A 243 15.68 10.17 12.73
C VAL A 243 15.71 10.77 14.14
N ASN A 244 16.27 10.06 15.12
CA ASN A 244 16.43 10.58 16.48
C ASN A 244 17.27 11.87 16.52
N LEU A 245 18.32 11.95 15.68
CA LEU A 245 19.18 13.13 15.60
C LEU A 245 18.47 14.34 14.94
N THR A 246 17.59 14.11 13.99
CA THR A 246 17.00 15.15 13.13
C THR A 246 15.57 15.53 13.52
N GLY A 247 14.83 14.63 14.16
CA GLY A 247 13.40 14.80 14.47
C GLY A 247 12.47 14.73 13.26
N ALA A 248 12.90 14.12 12.14
CA ALA A 248 12.10 13.99 10.93
C ALA A 248 11.03 12.90 11.08
N ARG A 249 9.96 12.99 10.25
CA ARG A 249 8.97 11.93 10.08
C ARG A 249 9.54 10.85 9.15
N TYR A 250 9.46 9.60 9.59
CA TYR A 250 10.04 8.47 8.87
C TYR A 250 9.09 7.29 8.80
N HIS A 251 9.03 6.65 7.65
CA HIS A 251 8.29 5.41 7.43
C HIS A 251 9.21 4.37 6.80
N ALA A 252 9.40 3.23 7.48
CA ALA A 252 10.06 2.07 6.89
C ALA A 252 9.09 1.42 5.88
N ALA A 253 9.43 1.49 4.60
CA ALA A 253 8.55 1.08 3.50
C ALA A 253 8.13 -0.38 3.59
N LEU A 254 9.11 -1.27 3.83
CA LEU A 254 8.91 -2.71 3.97
C LEU A 254 9.80 -3.23 5.11
N VAL A 255 9.17 -3.78 6.13
CA VAL A 255 9.83 -4.49 7.23
C VAL A 255 9.51 -5.97 7.09
N THR A 256 10.52 -6.82 7.06
CA THR A 256 10.37 -8.26 6.80
C THR A 256 11.02 -9.16 7.83
N THR A 257 11.68 -8.58 8.86
CA THR A 257 12.45 -9.36 9.83
C THR A 257 12.10 -8.98 11.28
N ALA A 258 12.21 -9.94 12.21
CA ALA A 258 12.02 -9.72 13.64
C ALA A 258 13.05 -8.72 14.19
N LEU A 259 14.27 -8.71 13.66
CA LEU A 259 15.31 -7.74 14.04
C LEU A 259 14.85 -6.30 13.75
N SER A 260 14.25 -6.07 12.59
CA SER A 260 13.72 -4.76 12.23
C SER A 260 12.51 -4.38 13.07
N LEU A 261 11.66 -5.33 13.45
CA LEU A 261 10.55 -5.08 14.37
C LEU A 261 11.02 -4.62 15.74
N ASP A 262 12.10 -5.20 16.29
CA ASP A 262 12.71 -4.77 17.56
C ASP A 262 13.21 -3.33 17.48
N ILE A 263 13.83 -2.95 16.35
CA ILE A 263 14.32 -1.58 16.11
C ILE A 263 13.14 -0.60 16.06
N ILE A 264 12.07 -0.94 15.34
CA ILE A 264 10.84 -0.12 15.24
C ILE A 264 10.15 -0.01 16.60
N ALA A 265 10.02 -1.11 17.34
CA ALA A 265 9.40 -1.12 18.67
C ALA A 265 10.12 -0.18 19.62
N LYS A 266 11.47 -0.22 19.64
CA LYS A 266 12.28 0.68 20.44
C LYS A 266 12.12 2.13 19.99
N ALA A 267 12.16 2.42 18.70
CA ALA A 267 12.00 3.77 18.16
C ALA A 267 10.64 4.38 18.56
N LYS A 268 9.56 3.61 18.48
CA LYS A 268 8.22 4.04 18.91
C LYS A 268 8.16 4.24 20.43
N ALA A 269 8.77 3.36 21.23
CA ALA A 269 8.85 3.50 22.69
C ALA A 269 9.62 4.75 23.10
N ASP A 270 10.65 5.12 22.34
CA ASP A 270 11.44 6.35 22.55
C ASP A 270 10.70 7.61 22.06
N GLY A 271 9.47 7.48 21.53
CA GLY A 271 8.60 8.59 21.08
C GLY A 271 9.01 9.21 19.75
N LEU A 272 9.78 8.52 18.92
CA LEU A 272 10.16 9.00 17.60
C LEU A 272 8.97 8.96 16.63
N ALA A 273 8.92 9.89 15.69
CA ALA A 273 7.91 9.94 14.63
C ALA A 273 8.18 8.89 13.54
N VAL A 274 8.10 7.60 13.93
CA VAL A 274 8.44 6.45 13.11
C VAL A 274 7.21 5.56 12.93
N THR A 275 6.96 5.16 11.68
CA THR A 275 5.96 4.17 11.31
C THR A 275 6.58 3.13 10.37
N CYS A 276 5.91 2.00 10.18
CA CYS A 276 6.38 0.99 9.24
C CYS A 276 5.22 0.27 8.53
N ALA A 277 5.54 -0.28 7.37
CA ALA A 277 4.67 -1.20 6.65
C ALA A 277 5.35 -2.54 6.40
N THR A 278 4.55 -3.53 6.09
CA THR A 278 4.99 -4.81 5.52
C THR A 278 4.12 -5.18 4.33
N SER A 279 4.66 -6.00 3.43
CA SER A 279 3.90 -6.49 2.28
C SER A 279 2.95 -7.62 2.70
N ILE A 280 1.79 -7.67 2.05
CA ILE A 280 0.84 -8.79 2.21
C ILE A 280 1.50 -10.13 1.87
N ASN A 281 2.47 -10.13 0.96
CA ASN A 281 3.20 -11.33 0.59
C ASN A 281 4.02 -11.89 1.77
N HIS A 282 4.72 -11.01 2.51
CA HIS A 282 5.52 -11.42 3.69
C HIS A 282 4.68 -11.85 4.90
N LEU A 283 3.41 -11.43 4.96
CA LEU A 283 2.48 -11.88 5.99
C LEU A 283 1.89 -13.26 5.69
N THR A 284 1.77 -13.65 4.42
CA THR A 284 1.00 -14.82 3.98
C THR A 284 1.81 -15.92 3.32
N LEU A 285 3.07 -15.62 2.94
CA LEU A 285 4.00 -16.52 2.27
C LEU A 285 5.34 -16.53 3.00
N ASN A 286 6.11 -17.60 2.81
CA ASN A 286 7.47 -17.73 3.32
C ASN A 286 8.41 -18.33 2.26
N GLU A 287 9.70 -18.46 2.56
CA GLU A 287 10.71 -18.94 1.61
C GLU A 287 10.41 -20.33 1.02
N ASN A 288 9.68 -21.20 1.75
CA ASN A 288 9.35 -22.55 1.27
C ASN A 288 8.34 -22.52 0.11
N ASP A 289 7.52 -21.46 0.00
CA ASP A 289 6.55 -21.31 -1.09
C ASP A 289 7.24 -21.14 -2.46
N ILE A 290 8.53 -20.73 -2.49
CA ILE A 290 9.34 -20.66 -3.71
C ILE A 290 9.40 -22.03 -4.39
N GLY A 291 9.40 -23.13 -3.60
CA GLY A 291 9.40 -24.48 -4.12
C GLY A 291 10.54 -24.71 -5.13
N ASP A 292 10.21 -25.22 -6.30
CA ASP A 292 11.17 -25.51 -7.37
C ASP A 292 11.39 -24.28 -8.26
N TYR A 293 11.98 -23.20 -7.67
CA TYR A 293 12.39 -21.99 -8.38
C TYR A 293 11.24 -21.19 -9.03
N ARG A 294 10.08 -21.09 -8.37
CA ARG A 294 8.95 -20.28 -8.87
C ARG A 294 9.31 -18.79 -8.88
N THR A 295 9.57 -18.25 -10.06
CA THR A 295 10.03 -16.86 -10.24
C THR A 295 8.99 -15.81 -9.83
N PHE A 296 7.68 -16.13 -9.82
CA PHE A 296 6.64 -15.24 -9.31
C PHE A 296 6.74 -14.98 -7.80
N LEU A 297 7.55 -15.80 -7.10
CA LEU A 297 7.86 -15.65 -5.67
C LEU A 297 9.26 -15.06 -5.43
N LYS A 298 9.96 -14.62 -6.50
CA LYS A 298 11.16 -13.81 -6.37
C LYS A 298 10.78 -12.37 -6.10
N LEU A 299 10.93 -11.94 -4.85
CA LEU A 299 10.54 -10.63 -4.33
C LEU A 299 11.76 -9.89 -3.76
N ALA A 300 11.66 -8.58 -3.65
CA ALA A 300 12.62 -7.72 -2.95
C ALA A 300 11.87 -6.78 -1.97
N PRO A 301 12.02 -6.96 -0.65
CA PRO A 301 12.85 -7.96 0.05
C PRO A 301 12.42 -9.40 -0.23
N PRO A 302 13.32 -10.40 -0.04
CA PRO A 302 12.96 -11.78 -0.28
C PRO A 302 11.97 -12.30 0.77
N LEU A 303 11.16 -13.30 0.40
CA LEU A 303 10.36 -14.05 1.35
C LEU A 303 11.26 -14.67 2.42
N ARG A 304 10.93 -14.48 3.69
CA ARG A 304 11.75 -14.89 4.82
C ARG A 304 11.35 -16.27 5.36
N HIS A 305 12.09 -16.76 6.34
CA HIS A 305 11.76 -17.97 7.08
C HIS A 305 10.40 -17.83 7.81
N GLU A 306 9.73 -18.96 8.09
CA GLU A 306 8.41 -18.99 8.73
C GLU A 306 8.38 -18.26 10.09
N ASP A 307 9.46 -18.29 10.85
CA ASP A 307 9.52 -17.59 12.15
C ASP A 307 9.45 -16.06 11.96
N GLU A 308 10.06 -15.51 10.90
CA GLU A 308 9.96 -14.10 10.55
C GLU A 308 8.52 -13.75 10.14
N ARG A 309 7.87 -14.58 9.31
CA ARG A 309 6.46 -14.39 8.94
C ARG A 309 5.56 -14.34 10.18
N ARG A 310 5.73 -15.28 11.12
CA ARG A 310 4.96 -15.29 12.37
C ARG A 310 5.21 -14.05 13.21
N ALA A 311 6.45 -13.56 13.28
CA ALA A 311 6.79 -12.33 13.98
C ALA A 311 6.08 -11.12 13.35
N LEU A 312 6.03 -11.04 12.00
CA LEU A 312 5.30 -9.98 11.29
C LEU A 312 3.79 -10.04 11.59
N VAL A 313 3.18 -11.23 11.57
CA VAL A 313 1.75 -11.41 11.87
C VAL A 313 1.43 -10.96 13.30
N ALA A 314 2.24 -11.37 14.28
CA ALA A 314 2.09 -10.94 15.68
C ALA A 314 2.29 -9.41 15.83
N ALA A 315 3.23 -8.83 15.09
CA ALA A 315 3.47 -7.39 15.09
C ALA A 315 2.31 -6.59 14.44
N LEU A 316 1.64 -7.16 13.44
CA LEU A 316 0.45 -6.57 12.85
C LEU A 316 -0.75 -6.68 13.81
N GLU A 317 -0.94 -7.82 14.44
CA GLU A 317 -2.01 -8.04 15.43
C GLU A 317 -1.88 -7.08 16.62
N SER A 318 -0.68 -6.91 17.17
CA SER A 318 -0.41 -5.97 18.27
C SER A 318 -0.49 -4.49 17.86
N GLY A 319 -0.41 -4.17 16.56
CA GLY A 319 -0.38 -2.81 16.02
C GLY A 319 1.02 -2.18 16.01
N LEU A 320 2.08 -2.97 16.15
CA LEU A 320 3.45 -2.52 15.96
C LEU A 320 3.71 -2.18 14.49
N ILE A 321 3.24 -3.02 13.55
CA ILE A 321 3.17 -2.69 12.12
C ILE A 321 1.96 -1.80 11.90
N ASP A 322 2.17 -0.65 11.26
CA ASP A 322 1.13 0.36 11.06
C ASP A 322 0.31 0.07 9.80
N ALA A 323 0.95 -0.27 8.69
CA ALA A 323 0.28 -0.46 7.41
C ALA A 323 0.65 -1.77 6.73
N VAL A 324 -0.29 -2.28 5.93
CA VAL A 324 -0.08 -3.39 5.01
C VAL A 324 -0.17 -2.85 3.59
N VAL A 325 0.78 -3.23 2.74
CA VAL A 325 0.87 -2.80 1.34
C VAL A 325 0.80 -4.00 0.39
N SER A 326 0.37 -3.77 -0.84
CA SER A 326 0.34 -4.81 -1.87
C SER A 326 1.74 -5.23 -2.33
N ASP A 327 2.69 -4.30 -2.26
CA ASP A 327 4.02 -4.40 -2.88
C ASP A 327 3.91 -4.70 -4.38
N HIS A 328 2.93 -4.08 -5.03
CA HIS A 328 2.67 -4.26 -6.45
C HIS A 328 3.87 -3.80 -7.28
N ASN A 329 4.50 -4.77 -7.93
CA ASN A 329 5.66 -4.55 -8.80
C ASN A 329 5.56 -5.48 -10.02
N PRO A 330 4.76 -5.12 -11.02
CA PRO A 330 4.50 -5.93 -12.21
C PRO A 330 5.80 -6.13 -13.01
N GLN A 331 5.99 -7.35 -13.51
CA GLN A 331 7.14 -7.74 -14.33
C GLN A 331 6.67 -8.43 -15.59
N ASP A 332 7.37 -8.19 -16.68
CA ASP A 332 7.10 -8.83 -17.96
C ASP A 332 7.22 -10.34 -17.89
N VAL A 333 6.43 -11.02 -18.70
CA VAL A 333 6.48 -12.47 -18.81
C VAL A 333 7.87 -12.97 -19.24
N GLU A 334 8.59 -12.21 -20.04
CA GLU A 334 9.92 -12.56 -20.52
C GLU A 334 10.94 -12.56 -19.37
N THR A 335 10.90 -11.54 -18.49
CA THR A 335 11.81 -11.46 -17.35
C THR A 335 11.49 -12.50 -16.27
N LYS A 336 10.22 -12.94 -16.18
CA LYS A 336 9.80 -13.98 -15.22
C LYS A 336 9.97 -15.43 -15.73
N ARG A 337 10.27 -15.63 -17.01
CA ARG A 337 10.61 -16.95 -17.59
C ARG A 337 12.10 -17.30 -17.49
N LEU A 338 12.93 -16.35 -17.11
CA LEU A 338 14.35 -16.57 -16.89
C LEU A 338 14.59 -17.51 -15.70
N PRO A 339 15.78 -18.13 -15.58
CA PRO A 339 16.18 -18.83 -14.36
C PRO A 339 16.01 -17.95 -13.13
N PHE A 340 15.74 -18.54 -11.96
CA PHE A 340 15.42 -17.79 -10.74
C PHE A 340 16.47 -16.71 -10.40
N THR A 341 17.75 -16.99 -10.63
CA THR A 341 18.84 -16.02 -10.40
C THR A 341 18.78 -14.80 -11.33
N GLU A 342 18.29 -14.99 -12.56
CA GLU A 342 18.27 -13.97 -13.62
C GLU A 342 16.90 -13.27 -13.74
N ALA A 343 15.84 -13.88 -13.17
CA ALA A 343 14.50 -13.31 -13.20
C ALA A 343 14.44 -12.00 -12.40
N GLU A 344 13.64 -11.04 -12.87
CA GLU A 344 13.41 -9.77 -12.15
C GLU A 344 12.61 -10.00 -10.87
N ASP A 345 12.91 -9.20 -9.83
CA ASP A 345 12.16 -9.17 -8.57
C ASP A 345 10.81 -8.49 -8.75
N GLY A 346 9.81 -8.98 -8.03
CA GLY A 346 8.50 -8.34 -7.95
C GLY A 346 7.33 -9.23 -8.33
N ALA A 347 6.17 -8.82 -7.85
CA ALA A 347 4.89 -9.47 -8.09
C ALA A 347 3.76 -8.45 -8.17
N ILE A 348 2.67 -8.79 -8.85
CA ILE A 348 1.44 -7.99 -8.78
C ILE A 348 0.67 -8.35 -7.51
N GLY A 349 0.04 -7.35 -6.86
CA GLY A 349 -0.65 -7.56 -5.59
C GLY A 349 -1.95 -6.78 -5.42
N LEU A 350 -2.26 -5.79 -6.28
CA LEU A 350 -3.40 -4.90 -6.10
C LEU A 350 -4.74 -5.64 -6.01
N GLU A 351 -4.94 -6.68 -6.82
CA GLU A 351 -6.21 -7.45 -6.86
C GLU A 351 -6.30 -8.54 -5.79
N THR A 352 -5.17 -8.92 -5.18
CA THR A 352 -5.12 -10.06 -4.25
C THR A 352 -4.84 -9.65 -2.79
N MET A 353 -4.51 -8.37 -2.53
CA MET A 353 -4.11 -7.89 -1.20
C MET A 353 -5.16 -8.21 -0.12
N LEU A 354 -6.43 -7.90 -0.36
CA LEU A 354 -7.50 -8.15 0.60
C LEU A 354 -7.69 -9.66 0.84
N SER A 355 -7.85 -10.43 -0.24
CA SER A 355 -8.11 -11.88 -0.15
C SER A 355 -6.94 -12.65 0.48
N ALA A 356 -5.70 -12.23 0.19
CA ALA A 356 -4.52 -12.79 0.85
C ALA A 356 -4.55 -12.47 2.37
N GLY A 357 -4.88 -11.23 2.73
CA GLY A 357 -5.02 -10.84 4.14
C GLY A 357 -6.14 -11.59 4.88
N LEU A 358 -7.24 -11.87 4.22
CA LEU A 358 -8.36 -12.63 4.81
C LEU A 358 -7.96 -14.06 5.19
N ARG A 359 -6.93 -14.65 4.57
CA ARG A 359 -6.39 -15.95 5.03
C ARG A 359 -5.95 -15.90 6.50
N LEU A 360 -5.37 -14.77 6.95
CA LEU A 360 -4.96 -14.58 8.35
C LEU A 360 -6.16 -14.38 9.29
N VAL A 361 -7.26 -13.85 8.76
CA VAL A 361 -8.52 -13.71 9.49
C VAL A 361 -9.19 -15.07 9.64
N HIS A 362 -9.28 -15.86 8.58
CA HIS A 362 -9.87 -17.20 8.59
C HIS A 362 -9.08 -18.19 9.46
N SER A 363 -7.74 -18.06 9.51
CA SER A 363 -6.90 -18.85 10.43
C SER A 363 -7.00 -18.39 11.88
N GLY A 364 -7.65 -17.24 12.15
CA GLY A 364 -7.77 -16.68 13.50
C GLY A 364 -6.51 -15.97 14.01
N GLU A 365 -5.53 -15.74 13.15
CA GLU A 365 -4.28 -15.05 13.53
C GLU A 365 -4.48 -13.54 13.72
N ILE A 366 -5.40 -12.92 12.97
CA ILE A 366 -5.66 -11.47 13.02
C ILE A 366 -7.18 -11.20 12.97
N PRO A 367 -7.74 -10.32 13.83
CA PRO A 367 -9.12 -9.86 13.69
C PRO A 367 -9.34 -9.08 12.40
N LEU A 368 -10.51 -9.26 11.73
CA LEU A 368 -10.84 -8.57 10.48
C LEU A 368 -10.71 -7.05 10.60
N ALA A 369 -11.24 -6.46 11.67
CA ALA A 369 -11.16 -5.00 11.86
C ALA A 369 -9.71 -4.49 11.99
N ARG A 370 -8.79 -5.30 12.54
CA ARG A 370 -7.35 -4.97 12.62
C ARG A 370 -6.72 -4.97 11.23
N LEU A 371 -6.99 -6.00 10.43
CA LEU A 371 -6.50 -6.09 9.04
C LEU A 371 -6.97 -4.87 8.24
N ILE A 372 -8.27 -4.58 8.27
CA ILE A 372 -8.86 -3.44 7.56
C ILE A 372 -8.27 -2.11 8.08
N ALA A 373 -8.01 -1.98 9.39
CA ALA A 373 -7.38 -0.77 9.92
C ALA A 373 -5.99 -0.52 9.32
N ALA A 374 -5.17 -1.57 9.19
CA ALA A 374 -3.83 -1.48 8.60
C ALA A 374 -3.84 -1.21 7.08
N MET A 375 -4.97 -1.43 6.42
CA MET A 375 -5.16 -1.18 4.98
C MET A 375 -5.99 0.09 4.70
N THR A 376 -6.45 0.82 5.72
CA THR A 376 -7.36 1.98 5.54
C THR A 376 -6.97 3.17 6.41
N ILE A 377 -7.40 3.20 7.68
CA ILE A 377 -7.21 4.35 8.55
C ILE A 377 -5.74 4.60 8.88
N ARG A 378 -4.96 3.56 9.09
CA ARG A 378 -3.55 3.71 9.46
C ARG A 378 -2.70 4.34 8.33
N PRO A 379 -2.74 3.85 7.06
CA PRO A 379 -2.10 4.55 5.95
C PRO A 379 -2.67 5.96 5.74
N ALA A 380 -3.97 6.19 5.96
CA ALA A 380 -4.55 7.53 5.88
C ALA A 380 -3.97 8.49 6.94
N GLU A 381 -3.76 8.03 8.18
CA GLU A 381 -3.13 8.82 9.25
C GLU A 381 -1.66 9.11 8.95
N ILE A 382 -0.91 8.14 8.44
CA ILE A 382 0.52 8.31 8.07
C ILE A 382 0.68 9.40 6.99
N LEU A 383 -0.24 9.42 6.02
CA LEU A 383 -0.20 10.31 4.84
C LEU A 383 -1.05 11.59 5.02
N ASP A 384 -1.65 11.78 6.19
CA ASP A 384 -2.57 12.90 6.48
C ASP A 384 -3.72 13.01 5.45
N LEU A 385 -4.38 11.88 5.17
CA LEU A 385 -5.48 11.79 4.21
C LEU A 385 -6.85 11.76 4.92
N PRO A 386 -7.91 12.36 4.33
CA PRO A 386 -9.26 12.31 4.87
C PRO A 386 -9.98 10.97 4.65
N GLN A 387 -9.45 10.10 3.78
CA GLN A 387 -9.98 8.78 3.43
C GLN A 387 -9.78 7.75 4.55
N GLY A 388 -10.16 6.50 4.30
CA GLY A 388 -9.83 5.34 5.14
C GLY A 388 -10.64 5.23 6.44
N ARG A 389 -11.79 5.92 6.57
CA ARG A 389 -12.59 5.92 7.81
C ARG A 389 -14.09 5.96 7.55
N LEU A 390 -14.86 5.30 8.41
CA LEU A 390 -16.31 5.48 8.50
C LEU A 390 -16.60 6.66 9.46
N LYS A 391 -16.75 7.86 8.89
CA LYS A 391 -17.02 9.08 9.66
C LYS A 391 -17.90 10.01 8.83
N ILE A 392 -18.88 10.64 9.46
CA ILE A 392 -19.72 11.66 8.82
C ILE A 392 -18.82 12.79 8.29
N GLY A 393 -19.01 13.15 7.02
CA GLY A 393 -18.21 14.13 6.30
C GLY A 393 -16.92 13.60 5.69
N ALA A 394 -16.54 12.34 5.93
CA ALA A 394 -15.44 11.70 5.22
C ALA A 394 -15.83 11.39 3.76
N PRO A 395 -14.86 11.30 2.83
CA PRO A 395 -15.13 10.84 1.46
C PRO A 395 -15.87 9.51 1.43
N GLY A 396 -16.83 9.39 0.53
CA GLY A 396 -17.58 8.16 0.26
C GLY A 396 -16.76 7.13 -0.52
N ASP A 397 -15.54 6.89 -0.07
CA ASP A 397 -14.64 5.86 -0.59
C ASP A 397 -14.91 4.59 0.21
N LEU A 398 -15.63 3.65 -0.37
CA LEU A 398 -16.14 2.46 0.30
C LEU A 398 -15.93 1.23 -0.54
N ILE A 399 -15.79 0.09 0.12
CA ILE A 399 -15.83 -1.24 -0.52
C ILE A 399 -16.93 -2.10 0.09
N ARG A 400 -17.53 -2.95 -0.75
CA ARG A 400 -18.37 -4.07 -0.36
C ARG A 400 -17.67 -5.36 -0.75
N PHE A 401 -17.54 -6.29 0.17
CA PHE A 401 -16.92 -7.60 -0.08
C PHE A 401 -17.58 -8.69 0.76
N ASP A 402 -17.60 -9.90 0.21
CA ASP A 402 -17.97 -11.09 0.95
C ASP A 402 -16.68 -11.77 1.40
N PRO A 403 -16.39 -11.85 2.71
CA PRO A 403 -15.14 -12.40 3.20
C PRO A 403 -15.02 -13.91 2.97
N ASP A 404 -16.14 -14.61 2.79
CA ASP A 404 -16.20 -16.07 2.73
C ASP A 404 -16.45 -16.60 1.31
N GLU A 405 -16.70 -15.72 0.31
CA GLU A 405 -16.94 -16.15 -1.07
C GLU A 405 -15.68 -16.76 -1.69
N PRO A 406 -15.68 -18.06 -2.05
CA PRO A 406 -14.51 -18.71 -2.62
C PRO A 406 -14.34 -18.37 -4.10
N PHE A 407 -13.10 -18.24 -4.52
CA PHE A 407 -12.73 -18.09 -5.94
C PHE A 407 -11.35 -18.68 -6.22
N VAL A 408 -11.03 -18.84 -7.50
CA VAL A 408 -9.68 -19.20 -7.95
C VAL A 408 -9.08 -17.98 -8.62
N VAL A 409 -7.84 -17.65 -8.28
CA VAL A 409 -7.10 -16.58 -8.94
C VAL A 409 -6.75 -17.04 -10.36
N ASP A 410 -7.49 -16.52 -11.34
CA ASP A 410 -7.27 -16.79 -12.75
C ASP A 410 -6.47 -15.62 -13.35
N PRO A 411 -5.18 -15.82 -13.71
CA PRO A 411 -4.36 -14.76 -14.28
C PRO A 411 -4.99 -14.10 -15.52
N ALA A 412 -5.78 -14.84 -16.29
CA ALA A 412 -6.43 -14.30 -17.49
C ALA A 412 -7.54 -13.28 -17.16
N LYS A 413 -8.09 -13.34 -15.94
CA LYS A 413 -9.16 -12.43 -15.48
C LYS A 413 -8.66 -11.23 -14.71
N LEU A 414 -7.37 -11.21 -14.31
CA LEU A 414 -6.80 -10.08 -13.61
C LEU A 414 -6.72 -8.86 -14.54
N HIS A 415 -6.94 -7.67 -13.97
CA HIS A 415 -6.94 -6.40 -14.71
C HIS A 415 -5.54 -5.82 -14.87
N SER A 416 -4.63 -6.12 -13.94
CA SER A 416 -3.23 -5.74 -14.09
C SER A 416 -2.68 -6.22 -15.43
N ARG A 417 -1.85 -5.41 -16.07
CA ARG A 417 -1.29 -5.72 -17.38
C ARG A 417 -0.38 -6.94 -17.35
N CYS A 418 0.53 -7.00 -16.39
CA CYS A 418 1.31 -8.21 -16.10
C CYS A 418 0.52 -9.18 -15.23
N LYS A 419 0.93 -10.47 -15.25
CA LYS A 419 0.20 -11.56 -14.61
C LYS A 419 1.04 -12.34 -13.57
N ASN A 420 2.17 -11.79 -13.17
CA ASN A 420 3.12 -12.41 -12.24
C ASN A 420 2.64 -12.33 -10.77
N THR A 421 1.48 -12.89 -10.48
CA THR A 421 0.97 -12.99 -9.11
C THR A 421 1.57 -14.19 -8.37
N PRO A 422 1.96 -14.05 -7.08
CA PRO A 422 2.38 -15.18 -6.25
C PRO A 422 1.28 -16.22 -6.05
N PHE A 423 0.02 -15.80 -6.27
CA PHE A 423 -1.21 -16.56 -6.00
C PHE A 423 -1.86 -17.11 -7.27
N ASP A 424 -1.13 -17.24 -8.39
CA ASP A 424 -1.67 -17.81 -9.62
C ASP A 424 -2.28 -19.20 -9.38
N GLU A 425 -3.48 -19.41 -9.89
CA GLU A 425 -4.28 -20.64 -9.71
C GLU A 425 -4.61 -20.99 -8.24
N ALA A 426 -4.28 -20.10 -7.29
CA ALA A 426 -4.57 -20.33 -5.88
C ALA A 426 -6.09 -20.23 -5.61
N ARG A 427 -6.57 -21.12 -4.73
CA ARG A 427 -7.90 -20.98 -4.14
C ARG A 427 -7.83 -19.95 -3.01
N MET A 428 -8.69 -18.97 -3.09
CA MET A 428 -8.79 -17.87 -2.12
C MET A 428 -10.25 -17.66 -1.72
N GLU A 429 -10.45 -16.95 -0.64
CA GLU A 429 -11.74 -16.49 -0.15
C GLU A 429 -11.70 -14.96 -0.01
N GLY A 430 -12.88 -14.33 -0.09
CA GLY A 430 -12.98 -12.89 0.06
C GLY A 430 -12.97 -12.15 -1.27
N LYS A 431 -14.17 -12.00 -1.86
CA LYS A 431 -14.35 -11.33 -3.14
C LYS A 431 -14.87 -9.92 -2.95
N VAL A 432 -14.19 -8.96 -3.55
CA VAL A 432 -14.68 -7.58 -3.65
C VAL A 432 -15.83 -7.54 -4.66
N LYS A 433 -17.00 -7.10 -4.21
CA LYS A 433 -18.22 -7.01 -5.03
C LYS A 433 -18.46 -5.61 -5.58
N LEU A 434 -18.01 -4.58 -4.85
CA LEU A 434 -18.20 -3.19 -5.25
C LEU A 434 -17.11 -2.30 -4.64
N THR A 435 -16.62 -1.37 -5.45
CA THR A 435 -15.69 -0.32 -5.01
C THR A 435 -16.24 1.04 -5.41
N MET A 436 -16.25 1.97 -4.45
CA MET A 436 -16.72 3.33 -4.63
C MET A 436 -15.60 4.34 -4.32
N VAL A 437 -15.51 5.38 -5.14
CA VAL A 437 -14.62 6.52 -4.92
C VAL A 437 -15.45 7.81 -4.98
N ALA A 438 -15.39 8.61 -3.93
CA ALA A 438 -16.18 9.85 -3.79
C ALA A 438 -17.68 9.64 -4.10
N GLY A 439 -18.26 8.52 -3.65
CA GLY A 439 -19.67 8.18 -3.87
C GLY A 439 -19.99 7.63 -5.26
N GLY A 440 -19.05 7.61 -6.19
CA GLY A 440 -19.19 6.98 -7.51
C GLY A 440 -18.75 5.53 -7.51
N ILE A 441 -19.53 4.63 -8.10
CA ILE A 441 -19.15 3.23 -8.28
C ILE A 441 -18.09 3.18 -9.40
N VAL A 442 -16.89 2.68 -9.08
CA VAL A 442 -15.77 2.57 -10.03
C VAL A 442 -15.49 1.12 -10.43
N TYR A 443 -16.01 0.17 -9.65
CA TYR A 443 -15.96 -1.26 -9.92
C TYR A 443 -17.18 -1.96 -9.32
N GLU A 444 -17.77 -2.88 -10.05
CA GLU A 444 -18.83 -3.78 -9.61
C GLU A 444 -18.55 -5.16 -10.23
N ALA A 445 -18.44 -6.18 -9.39
CA ALA A 445 -18.19 -7.55 -9.83
C ALA A 445 -19.41 -8.10 -10.58
N GLU A 446 -19.16 -8.86 -11.64
CA GLU A 446 -20.17 -9.59 -12.43
C GLU A 446 -20.73 -10.78 -11.66
#